data_d9cd971dc1e8b71b59db16b606aa475b
#
_entry.id   d9cd971dc1e8b71b59db16b606aa475b
#
_cell.length_a   1.000
_cell.length_b   1.000
_cell.length_c   1.000
_cell.angle_alpha   90.00
_cell.angle_beta   90.00
_cell.angle_gamma   90.00
#
_symmetry.space_group_name_H-M   'P 1'
#
loop_
_entity.id
_entity.type
_entity.pdbx_description
1 polymer ?
#
loop_
_entity_poly.entity_id
_entity_poly.type
_entity_poly.pdbx_seq_one_letter_code
_entity_poly.pdbx_strand_id
1 'polypeptide(L)'
;SFVSPKAIPQMLDTAEVLNQLQLDNTDTKLLAIVANQRGANDACQFDEIQYLGYPFSVSETFQQRNTNKSIEESLFLVEQMQSMCEKHNKALVVYLSMAFGNPYGEVWSEEIVAKWAEKLAGLGVKTLALADTIGVSNADNISRLFSTLIPAFPEIEWGAHLHTTPASWREKVEAA
;
A
#
# COMPACT_ATOMS: atom_id res chain seq x y z
N SER A 1 -9.42 8.05 5.24
CA SER A 1 -8.83 6.79 5.71
C SER A 1 -9.47 6.30 6.99
N PHE A 2 -9.58 4.98 7.14
CA PHE A 2 -10.16 4.33 8.32
C PHE A 2 -9.04 3.82 9.23
N VAL A 3 -8.38 4.75 9.89
CA VAL A 3 -7.33 4.49 10.88
C VAL A 3 -7.83 4.77 12.30
N SER A 4 -7.04 4.44 13.31
CA SER A 4 -7.45 4.67 14.71
C SER A 4 -7.62 6.17 14.98
N PRO A 5 -8.80 6.64 15.42
CA PRO A 5 -9.01 8.02 15.82
C PRO A 5 -8.11 8.49 16.97
N LYS A 6 -7.61 7.54 17.77
CA LYS A 6 -6.63 7.84 18.83
C LYS A 6 -5.25 8.16 18.26
N ALA A 7 -4.90 7.52 17.13
CA ALA A 7 -3.62 7.76 16.46
C ALA A 7 -3.66 9.00 15.56
N ILE A 8 -4.78 9.18 14.82
CA ILE A 8 -4.96 10.30 13.88
C ILE A 8 -6.37 10.89 14.08
N PRO A 9 -6.56 11.78 15.06
CA PRO A 9 -7.88 12.39 15.34
C PRO A 9 -8.48 13.13 14.15
N GLN A 10 -7.65 13.63 13.24
CA GLN A 10 -8.05 14.36 12.02
C GLN A 10 -8.80 13.50 11.00
N MET A 11 -8.76 12.17 11.15
CA MET A 11 -9.47 11.22 10.28
C MET A 11 -10.76 10.67 10.89
N LEU A 12 -11.21 11.24 12.02
CA LEU A 12 -12.39 10.75 12.74
C LEU A 12 -13.67 10.89 11.93
N ASP A 13 -13.77 11.93 11.11
CA ASP A 13 -14.93 12.31 10.30
C ASP A 13 -14.94 11.73 8.87
N THR A 14 -14.10 10.72 8.59
CA THR A 14 -14.01 10.13 7.25
C THR A 14 -15.37 9.71 6.68
N ALA A 15 -16.26 9.16 7.50
CA ALA A 15 -17.61 8.79 7.09
C ALA A 15 -18.46 10.00 6.68
N GLU A 16 -18.36 11.10 7.42
CA GLU A 16 -19.08 12.35 7.11
C GLU A 16 -18.57 12.97 5.81
N VAL A 17 -17.25 12.92 5.59
CA VAL A 17 -16.64 13.38 4.33
C VAL A 17 -17.18 12.57 3.16
N LEU A 18 -17.21 11.23 3.25
CA LEU A 18 -17.74 10.37 2.19
C LEU A 18 -19.20 10.71 1.84
N ASN A 19 -20.04 10.92 2.85
CA ASN A 19 -21.45 11.28 2.66
C ASN A 19 -21.66 12.65 1.97
N GLN A 20 -20.62 13.50 1.91
CA GLN A 20 -20.68 14.83 1.29
C GLN A 20 -20.05 14.84 -0.12
N LEU A 21 -19.40 13.74 -0.55
CA LEU A 21 -18.81 13.68 -1.88
C LEU A 21 -19.89 13.59 -2.95
N GLN A 22 -19.72 14.36 -4.02
CA GLN A 22 -20.58 14.33 -5.19
C GLN A 22 -19.87 13.52 -6.29
N LEU A 23 -20.21 12.25 -6.39
CA LEU A 23 -19.57 11.30 -7.31
C LEU A 23 -20.47 10.89 -8.49
N ASP A 24 -21.68 11.44 -8.59
CA ASP A 24 -22.73 11.00 -9.53
C ASP A 24 -22.38 11.11 -11.01
N ASN A 25 -21.39 11.93 -11.38
CA ASN A 25 -21.01 12.18 -12.76
C ASN A 25 -19.49 12.08 -12.97
N THR A 26 -18.85 11.18 -12.30
CA THR A 26 -17.39 11.00 -12.39
C THR A 26 -17.01 9.52 -12.43
N ASP A 27 -15.97 9.19 -13.19
CA ASP A 27 -15.34 7.88 -13.19
C ASP A 27 -14.28 7.74 -12.06
N THR A 28 -14.20 8.74 -11.17
CA THR A 28 -13.26 8.74 -10.05
C THR A 28 -13.53 7.57 -9.10
N LYS A 29 -12.51 6.79 -8.83
CA LYS A 29 -12.54 5.69 -7.87
C LYS A 29 -11.84 6.11 -6.59
N LEU A 30 -12.45 5.77 -5.46
CA LEU A 30 -11.90 6.11 -4.15
C LEU A 30 -11.08 4.96 -3.57
N LEU A 31 -9.93 5.30 -3.02
CA LEU A 31 -9.09 4.41 -2.22
C LEU A 31 -9.07 4.90 -0.77
N ALA A 32 -9.35 4.01 0.17
CA ALA A 32 -9.24 4.29 1.60
C ALA A 32 -8.09 3.52 2.24
N ILE A 33 -7.18 4.23 2.90
CA ILE A 33 -6.12 3.58 3.70
C ILE A 33 -6.74 2.97 4.96
N VAL A 34 -6.37 1.72 5.22
CA VAL A 34 -6.77 0.95 6.40
C VAL A 34 -5.52 0.37 7.06
N ALA A 35 -5.49 0.34 8.40
CA ALA A 35 -4.34 -0.14 9.15
C ALA A 35 -4.62 -1.44 9.93
N ASN A 36 -5.87 -1.87 9.99
CA ASN A 36 -6.30 -3.06 10.72
C ASN A 36 -7.66 -3.56 10.20
N GLN A 37 -8.05 -4.75 10.67
CA GLN A 37 -9.29 -5.41 10.26
C GLN A 37 -10.55 -4.57 10.54
N ARG A 38 -10.59 -3.85 11.67
CA ARG A 38 -11.73 -2.98 11.99
C ARG A 38 -11.88 -1.87 10.96
N GLY A 39 -10.80 -1.15 10.65
CA GLY A 39 -10.82 -0.09 9.62
C GLY A 39 -11.19 -0.63 8.24
N ALA A 40 -10.77 -1.84 7.90
CA ALA A 40 -11.17 -2.49 6.66
C ALA A 40 -12.69 -2.82 6.64
N ASN A 41 -13.22 -3.37 7.74
CA ASN A 41 -14.66 -3.61 7.88
C ASN A 41 -15.46 -2.30 7.76
N ASP A 42 -15.02 -1.24 8.45
CA ASP A 42 -15.69 0.07 8.42
C ASP A 42 -15.67 0.64 6.99
N ALA A 43 -14.53 0.57 6.28
CA ALA A 43 -14.40 1.03 4.89
C ALA A 43 -15.28 0.23 3.92
N CYS A 44 -15.46 -1.06 4.15
CA CYS A 44 -16.30 -1.92 3.32
C CYS A 44 -17.80 -1.60 3.37
N GLN A 45 -18.26 -0.82 4.35
CA GLN A 45 -19.65 -0.38 4.45
C GLN A 45 -20.00 0.74 3.45
N PHE A 46 -19.02 1.34 2.78
CA PHE A 46 -19.20 2.46 1.86
C PHE A 46 -19.04 1.98 0.41
N ASP A 47 -20.12 2.05 -0.37
CA ASP A 47 -20.11 1.64 -1.78
C ASP A 47 -19.22 2.57 -2.64
N GLU A 48 -19.03 3.81 -2.20
CA GLU A 48 -18.19 4.81 -2.84
C GLU A 48 -16.70 4.45 -2.82
N ILE A 49 -16.27 3.55 -1.92
CA ILE A 49 -14.89 3.08 -1.84
C ILE A 49 -14.74 1.83 -2.69
N GLN A 50 -13.91 1.88 -3.73
CA GLN A 50 -13.59 0.74 -4.58
C GLN A 50 -12.31 0.04 -4.17
N TYR A 51 -11.37 0.77 -3.53
CA TYR A 51 -10.06 0.25 -3.17
C TYR A 51 -9.77 0.42 -1.67
N LEU A 52 -9.24 -0.61 -1.04
CA LEU A 52 -8.62 -0.54 0.27
C LEU A 52 -7.10 -0.53 0.10
N GLY A 53 -6.42 0.41 0.74
CA GLY A 53 -4.97 0.48 0.74
C GLY A 53 -4.38 0.04 2.08
N TYR A 54 -3.49 -0.95 2.08
CA TYR A 54 -2.83 -1.43 3.29
C TYR A 54 -1.31 -1.21 3.22
N PRO A 55 -0.70 -0.53 4.23
CA PRO A 55 0.74 -0.34 4.31
C PRO A 55 1.42 -1.59 4.91
N PHE A 56 1.87 -2.48 4.04
CA PHE A 56 2.75 -3.59 4.39
C PHE A 56 4.20 -3.16 4.23
N SER A 57 5.13 -3.67 5.04
CA SER A 57 6.54 -3.29 4.94
C SER A 57 7.46 -4.48 4.71
N VAL A 58 8.55 -4.23 3.99
CA VAL A 58 9.67 -5.19 3.88
C VAL A 58 10.68 -5.05 5.04
N SER A 59 10.50 -4.03 5.91
CA SER A 59 11.28 -3.77 7.12
C SER A 59 10.46 -4.18 8.36
N GLU A 60 10.99 -5.11 9.15
CA GLU A 60 10.34 -5.57 10.39
C GLU A 60 10.18 -4.44 11.41
N THR A 61 11.23 -3.64 11.58
CA THR A 61 11.21 -2.50 12.52
C THR A 61 10.17 -1.47 12.12
N PHE A 62 10.04 -1.17 10.81
CA PHE A 62 9.01 -0.23 10.35
C PHE A 62 7.61 -0.82 10.51
N GLN A 63 7.41 -2.08 10.14
CA GLN A 63 6.11 -2.74 10.27
C GLN A 63 5.62 -2.69 11.73
N GLN A 64 6.50 -3.05 12.67
CA GLN A 64 6.20 -3.01 14.11
C GLN A 64 5.86 -1.59 14.59
N ARG A 65 6.61 -0.57 14.15
CA ARG A 65 6.38 0.82 14.55
C ARG A 65 5.11 1.42 13.95
N ASN A 66 4.81 1.06 12.70
CA ASN A 66 3.70 1.64 11.96
C ASN A 66 2.34 1.02 12.30
N THR A 67 2.29 -0.30 12.47
CA THR A 67 1.03 -1.03 12.67
C THR A 67 0.97 -1.81 13.98
N ASN A 68 2.05 -1.80 14.79
CA ASN A 68 2.22 -2.61 16.00
C ASN A 68 2.06 -4.11 15.73
N LYS A 69 2.57 -4.58 14.59
CA LYS A 69 2.54 -5.96 14.13
C LYS A 69 3.89 -6.34 13.51
N SER A 70 4.25 -7.62 13.61
CA SER A 70 5.32 -8.19 12.80
C SER A 70 4.93 -8.26 11.32
N ILE A 71 5.91 -8.51 10.44
CA ILE A 71 5.62 -8.74 9.02
C ILE A 71 4.74 -9.99 8.84
N GLU A 72 5.00 -11.07 9.58
CA GLU A 72 4.21 -12.31 9.48
C GLU A 72 2.76 -12.09 9.98
N GLU A 73 2.55 -11.36 11.07
CA GLU A 73 1.20 -10.99 11.53
C GLU A 73 0.49 -10.11 10.51
N SER A 74 1.24 -9.24 9.83
CA SER A 74 0.69 -8.37 8.78
C SER A 74 0.34 -9.14 7.52
N LEU A 75 1.09 -10.19 7.19
CA LEU A 75 0.76 -11.09 6.07
C LEU A 75 -0.58 -11.81 6.31
N PHE A 76 -0.80 -12.31 7.54
CA PHE A 76 -2.08 -12.91 7.93
C PHE A 76 -3.23 -11.90 7.85
N LEU A 77 -2.98 -10.64 8.24
CA LEU A 77 -3.98 -9.57 8.11
C LEU A 77 -4.30 -9.25 6.65
N VAL A 78 -3.29 -9.28 5.75
CA VAL A 78 -3.51 -9.10 4.30
C VAL A 78 -4.42 -10.20 3.76
N GLU A 79 -4.21 -11.46 4.13
CA GLU A 79 -5.07 -12.58 3.74
C GLU A 79 -6.54 -12.35 4.14
N GLN A 80 -6.75 -11.89 5.38
CA GLN A 80 -8.09 -11.56 5.88
C GLN A 80 -8.71 -10.37 5.12
N MET A 81 -7.92 -9.33 4.83
CA MET A 81 -8.38 -8.17 4.06
C MET A 81 -8.68 -8.52 2.62
N GLN A 82 -7.88 -9.39 1.98
CA GLN A 82 -8.12 -9.85 0.61
C GLN A 82 -9.47 -10.58 0.53
N SER A 83 -9.71 -11.54 1.43
CA SER A 83 -10.99 -12.26 1.50
C SER A 83 -12.18 -11.31 1.75
N MET A 84 -11.98 -10.28 2.56
CA MET A 84 -13.01 -9.26 2.83
C MET A 84 -13.27 -8.41 1.59
N CYS A 85 -12.24 -7.97 0.89
CA CYS A 85 -12.38 -7.19 -0.34
C CYS A 85 -13.14 -7.98 -1.41
N GLU A 86 -12.82 -9.25 -1.61
CA GLU A 86 -13.54 -10.13 -2.53
C GLU A 86 -15.03 -10.24 -2.19
N LYS A 87 -15.36 -10.44 -0.91
CA LYS A 87 -16.75 -10.52 -0.43
C LYS A 87 -17.54 -9.24 -0.67
N HIS A 88 -16.89 -8.08 -0.63
CA HIS A 88 -17.53 -6.77 -0.80
C HIS A 88 -17.32 -6.14 -2.18
N ASN A 89 -16.81 -6.91 -3.17
CA ASN A 89 -16.50 -6.43 -4.53
C ASN A 89 -15.56 -5.20 -4.53
N LYS A 90 -14.55 -5.22 -3.66
CA LYS A 90 -13.52 -4.19 -3.59
C LYS A 90 -12.17 -4.79 -3.96
N ALA A 91 -11.20 -3.95 -4.30
CA ALA A 91 -9.84 -4.37 -4.57
C ALA A 91 -8.91 -3.96 -3.43
N LEU A 92 -7.95 -4.84 -3.09
CA LEU A 92 -6.91 -4.54 -2.13
C LEU A 92 -5.66 -4.05 -2.85
N VAL A 93 -5.17 -2.87 -2.49
CA VAL A 93 -3.87 -2.33 -2.90
C VAL A 93 -2.91 -2.46 -1.72
N VAL A 94 -1.83 -3.20 -1.88
CA VAL A 94 -0.82 -3.33 -0.82
C VAL A 94 0.39 -2.47 -1.16
N TYR A 95 0.73 -1.55 -0.26
CA TYR A 95 1.94 -0.73 -0.38
C TYR A 95 3.11 -1.48 0.24
N LEU A 96 4.14 -1.79 -0.56
CA LEU A 96 5.40 -2.33 -0.09
C LEU A 96 6.26 -1.18 0.47
N SER A 97 6.03 -0.81 1.72
CA SER A 97 6.78 0.23 2.42
C SER A 97 8.24 -0.18 2.61
N MET A 98 9.16 0.78 2.59
CA MET A 98 10.61 0.56 2.64
C MET A 98 11.15 -0.22 1.43
N ALA A 99 10.44 -0.20 0.29
CA ALA A 99 10.83 -0.93 -0.93
C ALA A 99 12.17 -0.46 -1.53
N PHE A 100 12.67 0.71 -1.16
CA PHE A 100 13.92 1.29 -1.68
C PHE A 100 15.00 1.43 -0.60
N GLY A 101 14.78 0.90 0.60
CA GLY A 101 15.70 0.97 1.72
C GLY A 101 15.02 1.37 3.02
N ASN A 102 15.75 1.27 4.13
CA ASN A 102 15.27 1.59 5.47
C ASN A 102 16.32 2.37 6.28
N PRO A 103 15.90 3.17 7.29
CA PRO A 103 16.81 3.94 8.12
C PRO A 103 17.30 3.18 9.38
N TYR A 104 16.97 1.88 9.50
CA TYR A 104 17.17 1.09 10.72
C TYR A 104 18.43 0.23 10.67
N GLY A 105 19.16 0.23 9.54
CA GLY A 105 20.30 -0.65 9.32
C GLY A 105 19.94 -2.12 9.08
N GLU A 106 18.67 -2.41 8.80
CA GLU A 106 18.24 -3.74 8.37
C GLU A 106 18.74 -4.02 6.95
N VAL A 107 19.06 -5.28 6.69
CA VAL A 107 19.45 -5.71 5.35
C VAL A 107 18.32 -5.44 4.38
N TRP A 108 18.65 -4.77 3.27
CA TRP A 108 17.75 -4.51 2.17
C TRP A 108 18.37 -5.00 0.87
N SER A 109 17.54 -5.62 0.03
CA SER A 109 17.90 -5.96 -1.35
C SER A 109 16.63 -6.09 -2.21
N GLU A 110 16.80 -6.11 -3.53
CA GLU A 110 15.71 -6.32 -4.49
C GLU A 110 15.07 -7.70 -4.31
N GLU A 111 15.85 -8.71 -3.94
CA GLU A 111 15.37 -10.07 -3.65
C GLU A 111 14.46 -10.12 -2.42
N ILE A 112 14.72 -9.29 -1.41
CA ILE A 112 13.83 -9.17 -0.24
C ILE A 112 12.49 -8.59 -0.66
N VAL A 113 12.49 -7.57 -1.51
CA VAL A 113 11.25 -6.98 -2.04
C VAL A 113 10.49 -8.00 -2.90
N ALA A 114 11.19 -8.69 -3.80
CA ALA A 114 10.61 -9.74 -4.65
C ALA A 114 10.00 -10.90 -3.84
N LYS A 115 10.68 -11.35 -2.79
CA LYS A 115 10.18 -12.38 -1.86
C LYS A 115 8.84 -11.99 -1.21
N TRP A 116 8.71 -10.75 -0.77
CA TRP A 116 7.47 -10.29 -0.16
C TRP A 116 6.38 -10.06 -1.21
N ALA A 117 6.74 -9.59 -2.40
CA ALA A 117 5.81 -9.50 -3.53
C ALA A 117 5.24 -10.88 -3.91
N GLU A 118 6.08 -11.91 -3.98
CA GLU A 118 5.67 -13.30 -4.25
C GLU A 118 4.68 -13.80 -3.20
N LYS A 119 4.96 -13.59 -1.91
CA LYS A 119 4.05 -14.00 -0.82
C LYS A 119 2.69 -13.29 -0.93
N LEU A 120 2.69 -11.98 -1.20
CA LEU A 120 1.47 -11.20 -1.34
C LEU A 120 0.66 -11.60 -2.59
N ALA A 121 1.32 -11.84 -3.72
CA ALA A 121 0.69 -12.38 -4.92
C ALA A 121 0.08 -13.76 -4.67
N GLY A 122 0.77 -14.62 -3.91
CA GLY A 122 0.27 -15.93 -3.48
C GLY A 122 -0.99 -15.89 -2.62
N LEU A 123 -1.25 -14.77 -1.92
CA LEU A 123 -2.49 -14.51 -1.19
C LEU A 123 -3.63 -13.96 -2.07
N GLY A 124 -3.42 -13.83 -3.38
CA GLY A 124 -4.40 -13.32 -4.33
C GLY A 124 -4.41 -11.80 -4.50
N VAL A 125 -3.50 -11.06 -3.86
CA VAL A 125 -3.37 -9.61 -4.08
C VAL A 125 -2.99 -9.35 -5.54
N LYS A 126 -3.69 -8.42 -6.19
CA LYS A 126 -3.51 -8.10 -7.62
C LYS A 126 -2.84 -6.76 -7.86
N THR A 127 -2.80 -5.87 -6.88
CA THR A 127 -2.19 -4.55 -7.01
C THR A 127 -1.18 -4.32 -5.90
N LEU A 128 0.09 -4.15 -6.27
CA LEU A 128 1.20 -3.85 -5.36
C LEU A 128 1.81 -2.49 -5.73
N ALA A 129 2.03 -1.63 -4.74
CA ALA A 129 2.67 -0.34 -4.95
C ALA A 129 4.02 -0.28 -4.21
N LEU A 130 5.11 -0.07 -4.95
CA LEU A 130 6.43 0.11 -4.35
C LEU A 130 6.51 1.49 -3.70
N ALA A 131 6.76 1.54 -2.38
CA ALA A 131 6.73 2.78 -1.62
C ALA A 131 8.12 3.22 -1.17
N ASP A 132 8.51 4.41 -1.63
CA ASP A 132 9.71 5.15 -1.20
C ASP A 132 9.41 5.89 0.12
N THR A 133 9.21 5.14 1.19
CA THR A 133 8.67 5.62 2.46
C THR A 133 9.51 6.73 3.10
N ILE A 134 10.81 6.76 2.86
CA ILE A 134 11.76 7.73 3.45
C ILE A 134 12.48 8.60 2.42
N GLY A 135 12.07 8.54 1.15
CA GLY A 135 12.59 9.40 0.09
C GLY A 135 14.02 9.10 -0.37
N VAL A 136 14.47 7.85 -0.24
CA VAL A 136 15.84 7.41 -0.62
C VAL A 136 15.94 6.82 -2.02
N SER A 137 14.81 6.70 -2.73
CA SER A 137 14.83 6.21 -4.10
C SER A 137 15.49 7.21 -5.06
N ASN A 138 16.03 6.66 -6.13
CA ASN A 138 16.57 7.40 -7.27
C ASN A 138 16.21 6.66 -8.57
N ALA A 139 16.46 7.28 -9.73
CA ALA A 139 16.12 6.71 -11.03
C ALA A 139 16.66 5.29 -11.24
N ASP A 140 17.92 5.04 -10.83
CA ASP A 140 18.57 3.75 -11.05
C ASP A 140 17.90 2.62 -10.26
N ASN A 141 17.67 2.81 -8.93
CA ASN A 141 17.06 1.76 -8.12
C ASN A 141 15.56 1.59 -8.39
N ILE A 142 14.85 2.64 -8.81
CA ILE A 142 13.47 2.57 -9.29
C ILE A 142 13.43 1.70 -10.54
N SER A 143 14.15 2.07 -11.60
CA SER A 143 14.15 1.34 -12.87
C SER A 143 14.55 -0.14 -12.71
N ARG A 144 15.57 -0.43 -11.90
CA ARG A 144 16.00 -1.81 -11.64
C ARG A 144 14.91 -2.61 -10.95
N LEU A 145 14.28 -2.07 -9.92
CA LEU A 145 13.27 -2.79 -9.15
C LEU A 145 12.03 -3.08 -10.01
N PHE A 146 11.52 -2.10 -10.76
CA PHE A 146 10.40 -2.31 -11.67
C PHE A 146 10.73 -3.25 -12.82
N SER A 147 11.92 -3.11 -13.45
CA SER A 147 12.38 -4.00 -14.52
C SER A 147 12.56 -5.46 -14.06
N THR A 148 12.81 -5.68 -12.77
CA THR A 148 12.90 -7.02 -12.17
C THR A 148 11.52 -7.58 -11.85
N LEU A 149 10.65 -6.78 -11.24
CA LEU A 149 9.38 -7.27 -10.68
C LEU A 149 8.28 -7.40 -11.72
N ILE A 150 8.17 -6.48 -12.68
CA ILE A 150 7.11 -6.54 -13.71
C ILE A 150 7.14 -7.84 -14.50
N PRO A 151 8.28 -8.27 -15.09
CA PRO A 151 8.32 -9.53 -15.81
C PRO A 151 8.25 -10.78 -14.92
N ALA A 152 8.65 -10.68 -13.64
CA ALA A 152 8.58 -11.79 -12.70
C ALA A 152 7.15 -12.08 -12.22
N PHE A 153 6.30 -11.05 -12.16
CA PHE A 153 4.91 -11.15 -11.70
C PHE A 153 3.96 -10.44 -12.68
N PRO A 154 3.74 -11.02 -13.87
CA PRO A 154 2.95 -10.39 -14.94
C PRO A 154 1.45 -10.27 -14.60
N GLU A 155 0.97 -10.98 -13.60
CA GLU A 155 -0.42 -10.93 -13.10
C GLU A 155 -0.66 -9.78 -12.10
N ILE A 156 0.40 -9.10 -11.66
CA ILE A 156 0.33 -8.00 -10.71
C ILE A 156 0.28 -6.66 -11.45
N GLU A 157 -0.67 -5.84 -11.07
CA GLU A 157 -0.69 -4.42 -11.39
C GLU A 157 0.28 -3.68 -10.46
N TRP A 158 1.35 -3.14 -11.03
CA TRP A 158 2.38 -2.46 -10.29
C TRP A 158 2.12 -0.96 -10.22
N GLY A 159 2.23 -0.40 -9.02
CA GLY A 159 2.15 1.02 -8.75
C GLY A 159 3.41 1.57 -8.09
N ALA A 160 3.54 2.89 -8.10
CA ALA A 160 4.62 3.62 -7.46
C ALA A 160 4.07 4.65 -6.46
N HIS A 161 4.59 4.64 -5.23
CA HIS A 161 4.36 5.68 -4.23
C HIS A 161 5.70 6.33 -3.87
N LEU A 162 6.04 7.39 -4.60
CA LEU A 162 7.36 8.00 -4.54
C LEU A 162 7.35 9.30 -3.73
N HIS A 163 8.22 9.41 -2.72
CA HIS A 163 8.49 10.67 -2.07
C HIS A 163 9.44 11.49 -2.94
N THR A 164 8.98 12.69 -3.30
CA THR A 164 9.66 13.55 -4.27
C THR A 164 9.80 14.98 -3.76
N THR A 165 10.64 15.74 -4.45
CA THR A 165 10.75 17.20 -4.33
C THR A 165 10.37 17.85 -5.66
N PRO A 166 10.13 19.16 -5.71
CA PRO A 166 9.90 19.86 -6.98
C PRO A 166 11.00 19.68 -8.02
N ALA A 167 12.23 19.35 -7.58
CA ALA A 167 13.36 19.12 -8.46
C ALA A 167 13.51 17.67 -8.94
N SER A 168 13.00 16.68 -8.17
CA SER A 168 13.27 15.26 -8.40
C SER A 168 12.06 14.45 -8.88
N TRP A 169 10.85 15.00 -8.86
CA TRP A 169 9.64 14.22 -9.15
C TRP A 169 9.63 13.63 -10.57
N ARG A 170 10.06 14.44 -11.56
CA ARG A 170 10.03 14.00 -12.97
C ARG A 170 10.94 12.81 -13.21
N GLU A 171 12.19 12.91 -12.77
CA GLU A 171 13.19 11.84 -12.90
C GLU A 171 12.71 10.53 -12.26
N LYS A 172 12.13 10.61 -11.06
CA LYS A 172 11.61 9.43 -10.35
C LYS A 172 10.39 8.82 -11.05
N VAL A 173 9.48 9.64 -11.54
CA VAL A 173 8.26 9.16 -12.25
C VAL A 173 8.62 8.55 -13.61
N GLU A 174 9.56 9.15 -14.36
CA GLU A 174 10.02 8.62 -15.65
C GLU A 174 10.81 7.31 -15.50
N ALA A 175 11.37 7.04 -14.30
CA ALA A 175 12.11 5.82 -13.99
C ALA A 175 11.21 4.64 -13.57
N ALA A 176 9.99 4.93 -13.12
CA ALA A 176 9.00 3.94 -12.70
C ALA A 176 8.17 3.43 -13.88
#